data_6a9a6944e67286aafc0d1044b44d3048
#
_entry.id   6a9a6944e67286aafc0d1044b44d3048
#
_cell.length_a   1.000
_cell.length_b   1.000
_cell.length_c   1.000
_cell.angle_alpha   90.00
_cell.angle_beta   90.00
_cell.angle_gamma   90.00
#
_symmetry.space_group_name_H-M   'P 1'
#
loop_
_entity.id
_entity.type
_entity.pdbx_description
1 polymer ?
#
loop_
_entity_poly.entity_id
_entity_poly.type
_entity_poly.pdbx_seq_one_letter_code
_entity_poly.pdbx_strand_id
1 'polypeptide(L)'
;MAELIGGSALLATYGAAKAYNKLYPKRKTRFNPKPIDNQAAIKRLSRQVGMNRQEVIRVKRHTTITPVTAFPTVTTTDLPAVLIADAAFRDNILGDTWKNKALALRFDFAASTNRVRVLLLRAIKPGTVYSPGSSEEFTNIPDPNKYHVYMDNCFTPTLEHPRGLLKSFKVNFRNLITQYDTANTTLERGDIRLYVFREGGTDPHQMSFQYSVQNK
;
A
#
# COMPACT_ATOMS: atom_id res chain seq x y z
N MET A 1 -3.04 67.08 -51.18
CA MET A 1 -3.72 67.08 -49.85
C MET A 1 -4.18 65.70 -49.47
N ALA A 2 -3.29 64.74 -49.37
CA ALA A 2 -3.65 63.34 -49.01
C ALA A 2 -2.75 62.73 -47.93
N GLU A 3 -1.85 63.41 -47.29
CA GLU A 3 -0.89 62.88 -46.33
C GLU A 3 -1.18 63.13 -44.84
N LEU A 4 -2.22 63.91 -44.53
CA LEU A 4 -2.53 64.32 -43.16
C LEU A 4 -3.56 63.45 -42.43
N ILE A 5 -4.17 62.47 -43.14
CA ILE A 5 -5.20 61.62 -42.53
C ILE A 5 -4.63 60.32 -41.91
N GLY A 6 -3.43 59.92 -42.31
CA GLY A 6 -2.79 58.70 -41.80
C GLY A 6 -2.20 58.80 -40.38
N GLY A 7 -1.73 60.05 -40.03
CA GLY A 7 -1.04 60.23 -38.74
C GLY A 7 -1.98 60.25 -37.52
N SER A 8 -3.17 60.80 -37.69
CA SER A 8 -4.13 60.98 -36.61
C SER A 8 -4.80 59.59 -36.21
N ALA A 9 -5.03 58.72 -37.19
CA ALA A 9 -5.60 57.42 -36.94
C ALA A 9 -4.61 56.47 -36.21
N LEU A 10 -3.32 56.55 -36.57
CA LEU A 10 -2.25 55.80 -35.89
C LEU A 10 -2.03 56.23 -34.44
N LEU A 11 -2.10 57.52 -34.17
CA LEU A 11 -1.98 58.12 -32.83
C LEU A 11 -3.19 57.76 -31.96
N ALA A 12 -4.39 57.75 -32.54
CA ALA A 12 -5.62 57.34 -31.83
C ALA A 12 -5.60 55.82 -31.46
N THR A 13 -5.15 54.98 -32.37
CA THR A 13 -5.02 53.51 -32.09
C THR A 13 -3.92 53.21 -31.05
N TYR A 14 -2.81 53.97 -31.07
CA TYR A 14 -1.76 53.81 -30.07
C TYR A 14 -2.20 54.27 -28.68
N GLY A 15 -2.96 55.38 -28.62
CA GLY A 15 -3.56 55.91 -27.40
C GLY A 15 -4.58 54.92 -26.81
N ALA A 16 -5.43 54.33 -27.64
CA ALA A 16 -6.42 53.35 -27.23
C ALA A 16 -5.76 52.04 -26.72
N ALA A 17 -4.71 51.57 -27.39
CA ALA A 17 -3.96 50.40 -26.95
C ALA A 17 -3.24 50.61 -25.59
N LYS A 18 -2.75 51.85 -25.37
CA LYS A 18 -2.10 52.21 -24.11
C LYS A 18 -3.10 52.36 -22.97
N ALA A 19 -4.29 52.92 -23.25
CA ALA A 19 -5.40 52.99 -22.29
C ALA A 19 -5.94 51.58 -21.95
N TYR A 20 -6.12 50.71 -22.94
CA TYR A 20 -6.55 49.36 -22.75
C TYR A 20 -5.57 48.54 -21.86
N ASN A 21 -4.28 48.65 -22.09
CA ASN A 21 -3.26 47.99 -21.24
C ASN A 21 -3.17 48.58 -19.82
N LYS A 22 -3.65 49.82 -19.61
CA LYS A 22 -3.72 50.45 -18.28
C LYS A 22 -4.97 49.99 -17.50
N LEU A 23 -6.10 49.81 -18.23
CA LEU A 23 -7.36 49.28 -17.64
C LEU A 23 -7.33 47.78 -17.40
N TYR A 24 -6.66 47.04 -18.26
CA TYR A 24 -6.48 45.62 -18.18
C TYR A 24 -4.98 45.27 -18.12
N PRO A 25 -4.34 45.45 -16.96
CA PRO A 25 -2.94 45.09 -16.84
C PRO A 25 -2.83 43.60 -17.15
N LYS A 26 -2.14 43.27 -18.26
CA LYS A 26 -1.85 41.87 -18.58
C LYS A 26 -1.34 41.22 -17.31
N ARG A 27 -2.11 40.29 -16.74
CA ARG A 27 -1.63 39.45 -15.63
C ARG A 27 -0.24 39.01 -16.06
N LYS A 28 0.77 39.49 -15.35
CA LYS A 28 2.14 38.99 -15.52
C LYS A 28 2.01 37.53 -15.16
N THR A 29 1.81 36.68 -16.18
CA THR A 29 1.97 35.26 -16.00
C THR A 29 3.38 35.11 -15.45
N ARG A 30 3.49 34.72 -14.20
CA ARG A 30 4.76 34.47 -13.52
C ARG A 30 5.47 33.23 -14.11
N PHE A 31 5.23 32.95 -15.37
CA PHE A 31 5.94 31.99 -16.17
C PHE A 31 6.99 32.72 -16.99
N ASN A 32 8.05 33.19 -16.30
CA ASN A 32 9.37 33.12 -16.89
C ASN A 32 9.82 31.70 -16.68
N PRO A 33 9.74 30.80 -17.65
CA PRO A 33 10.38 29.50 -17.50
C PRO A 33 11.86 29.82 -17.34
N LYS A 34 12.38 29.62 -16.10
CA LYS A 34 13.83 29.51 -15.93
C LYS A 34 14.30 28.51 -16.99
N PRO A 35 15.39 28.82 -17.72
CA PRO A 35 15.91 27.85 -18.69
C PRO A 35 15.95 26.50 -18.00
N ILE A 36 15.18 25.55 -18.55
CA ILE A 36 15.09 24.21 -17.99
C ILE A 36 16.49 23.66 -18.14
N ASP A 37 17.15 23.42 -17.03
CA ASP A 37 18.40 22.67 -17.05
C ASP A 37 18.05 21.29 -17.62
N ASN A 38 18.33 21.14 -18.92
CA ASN A 38 18.01 19.92 -19.67
C ASN A 38 18.62 18.69 -19.01
N GLN A 39 19.78 18.83 -18.37
CA GLN A 39 20.40 17.73 -17.63
C GLN A 39 19.61 17.35 -16.38
N ALA A 40 19.10 18.34 -15.63
CA ALA A 40 18.23 18.07 -14.47
C ALA A 40 16.87 17.49 -14.88
N ALA A 41 16.32 17.95 -16.00
CA ALA A 41 15.09 17.42 -16.59
C ALA A 41 15.28 15.97 -17.08
N ILE A 42 16.37 15.68 -17.78
CA ILE A 42 16.72 14.33 -18.24
C ILE A 42 16.96 13.41 -17.04
N LYS A 43 17.64 13.85 -15.99
CA LYS A 43 17.86 13.09 -14.77
C LYS A 43 16.57 12.81 -14.00
N ARG A 44 15.62 13.74 -14.02
CA ARG A 44 14.27 13.55 -13.46
C ARG A 44 13.45 12.55 -14.28
N LEU A 45 13.45 12.70 -15.60
CA LEU A 45 12.75 11.80 -16.52
C LEU A 45 13.35 10.38 -16.46
N SER A 46 14.67 10.24 -16.44
CA SER A 46 15.31 8.93 -16.31
C SER A 46 14.99 8.25 -14.98
N ARG A 47 14.86 9.01 -13.88
CA ARG A 47 14.38 8.49 -12.59
C ARG A 47 12.91 8.07 -12.66
N GLN A 48 12.05 8.87 -13.30
CA GLN A 48 10.63 8.53 -13.48
C GLN A 48 10.46 7.30 -14.39
N VAL A 49 11.20 7.22 -15.48
CA VAL A 49 11.20 6.06 -16.38
C VAL A 49 11.76 4.84 -15.67
N GLY A 50 12.79 4.97 -14.85
CA GLY A 50 13.33 3.88 -14.02
C GLY A 50 12.32 3.40 -12.97
N MET A 51 11.58 4.31 -12.34
CA MET A 51 10.52 3.96 -11.40
C MET A 51 9.29 3.34 -12.08
N ASN A 52 8.97 3.74 -13.32
CA ASN A 52 7.85 3.19 -14.08
C ASN A 52 8.18 1.85 -14.74
N ARG A 53 9.46 1.51 -14.92
CA ARG A 53 9.89 0.22 -15.51
C ARG A 53 9.86 -0.94 -14.51
N GLN A 54 9.82 -0.66 -13.22
CA GLN A 54 9.70 -1.74 -12.23
C GLN A 54 8.22 -2.12 -12.10
N GLU A 55 7.83 -3.15 -12.79
CA GLU A 55 6.49 -3.67 -12.75
C GLU A 55 6.10 -4.09 -11.32
N VAL A 56 4.90 -3.69 -10.91
CA VAL A 56 4.33 -4.11 -9.62
C VAL A 56 3.61 -5.42 -9.83
N ILE A 57 4.18 -6.49 -9.32
CA ILE A 57 3.58 -7.82 -9.34
C ILE A 57 2.46 -7.85 -8.30
N ARG A 58 1.27 -8.32 -8.69
CA ARG A 58 0.10 -8.44 -7.82
C ARG A 58 -0.34 -9.89 -7.73
N VAL A 59 -0.18 -10.47 -6.55
CA VAL A 59 -0.66 -11.81 -6.25
C VAL A 59 -2.02 -11.70 -5.57
N LYS A 60 -3.01 -12.41 -6.10
CA LYS A 60 -4.35 -12.51 -5.53
C LYS A 60 -4.59 -13.95 -5.08
N ARG A 61 -5.07 -14.11 -3.87
CA ARG A 61 -5.43 -15.41 -3.34
C ARG A 61 -6.75 -15.35 -2.58
N HIS A 62 -7.55 -16.39 -2.74
CA HIS A 62 -8.76 -16.63 -1.97
C HIS A 62 -8.56 -17.92 -1.19
N THR A 63 -8.85 -17.89 0.09
CA THR A 63 -8.67 -19.06 0.97
C THR A 63 -9.84 -19.11 1.95
N THR A 64 -10.44 -20.29 2.08
CA THR A 64 -11.34 -20.58 3.18
C THR A 64 -10.51 -21.09 4.33
N ILE A 65 -10.61 -20.44 5.48
CA ILE A 65 -9.90 -20.84 6.69
C ILE A 65 -10.91 -21.49 7.61
N THR A 66 -10.74 -22.79 7.83
CA THR A 66 -11.50 -23.53 8.83
C THR A 66 -10.71 -23.51 10.13
N PRO A 67 -11.24 -22.96 11.22
CA PRO A 67 -10.57 -22.96 12.51
C PRO A 67 -10.36 -24.40 13.00
N VAL A 68 -9.21 -24.66 13.58
CA VAL A 68 -8.96 -25.89 14.31
C VAL A 68 -9.66 -25.77 15.67
N THR A 69 -10.22 -26.88 16.17
CA THR A 69 -11.06 -26.97 17.38
C THR A 69 -10.38 -26.64 18.71
N ALA A 70 -9.15 -26.15 18.70
CA ALA A 70 -8.45 -25.71 19.91
C ALA A 70 -8.82 -24.27 20.29
N PHE A 71 -9.11 -24.04 21.56
CA PHE A 71 -9.39 -22.68 22.09
C PHE A 71 -8.13 -22.11 22.75
N PRO A 72 -7.77 -20.83 22.48
CA PRO A 72 -8.28 -19.96 21.42
C PRO A 72 -7.77 -20.37 20.04
N THR A 73 -8.62 -20.20 19.06
CA THR A 73 -8.26 -20.56 17.69
C THR A 73 -7.39 -19.49 17.06
N VAL A 74 -6.16 -19.83 16.75
CA VAL A 74 -5.23 -18.96 16.05
C VAL A 74 -4.96 -19.48 14.65
N THR A 75 -5.19 -18.65 13.65
CA THR A 75 -4.74 -18.92 12.29
C THR A 75 -3.57 -18.00 11.97
N THR A 76 -2.43 -18.61 11.64
CA THR A 76 -1.23 -17.87 11.25
C THR A 76 -0.98 -18.04 9.76
N THR A 77 -0.79 -16.93 9.05
CA THR A 77 -0.41 -16.92 7.64
C THR A 77 0.92 -16.20 7.48
N ASP A 78 1.95 -16.94 7.09
CA ASP A 78 3.25 -16.42 6.70
C ASP A 78 3.12 -15.88 5.27
N LEU A 79 3.06 -14.56 5.11
CA LEU A 79 2.81 -13.94 3.81
C LEU A 79 3.98 -14.12 2.84
N PRO A 80 5.25 -13.97 3.22
CA PRO A 80 6.37 -14.31 2.35
C PRO A 80 6.36 -15.75 1.86
N ALA A 81 6.10 -16.72 2.74
CA ALA A 81 6.04 -18.14 2.36
C ALA A 81 4.90 -18.41 1.36
N VAL A 82 3.74 -17.78 1.54
CA VAL A 82 2.63 -17.87 0.59
C VAL A 82 2.99 -17.33 -0.78
N LEU A 83 3.77 -16.24 -0.85
CA LEU A 83 4.26 -15.68 -2.12
C LEU A 83 5.23 -16.65 -2.81
N ILE A 84 6.21 -17.17 -2.10
CA ILE A 84 7.19 -18.12 -2.65
C ILE A 84 6.51 -19.41 -3.15
N ALA A 85 5.42 -19.83 -2.51
CA ALA A 85 4.64 -20.98 -2.97
C ALA A 85 3.80 -20.71 -4.23
N ASP A 86 3.63 -19.45 -4.64
CA ASP A 86 2.88 -19.07 -5.83
C ASP A 86 3.77 -19.11 -7.07
N ALA A 87 3.45 -19.98 -8.04
CA ALA A 87 4.26 -20.16 -9.25
C ALA A 87 4.32 -18.87 -10.09
N ALA A 88 3.17 -18.19 -10.26
CA ALA A 88 3.12 -16.94 -11.02
C ALA A 88 3.95 -15.83 -10.39
N PHE A 89 4.09 -15.84 -9.08
CA PHE A 89 4.97 -14.92 -8.36
C PHE A 89 6.44 -15.26 -8.61
N ARG A 90 6.83 -16.52 -8.48
CA ARG A 90 8.22 -16.98 -8.71
C ARG A 90 8.71 -16.68 -10.11
N ASP A 91 7.85 -16.86 -11.11
CA ASP A 91 8.19 -16.63 -12.53
C ASP A 91 8.43 -15.16 -12.85
N ASN A 92 7.87 -14.24 -12.05
CA ASN A 92 7.96 -12.80 -12.28
C ASN A 92 8.93 -12.08 -11.33
N ILE A 93 9.43 -12.74 -10.29
CA ILE A 93 10.45 -12.17 -9.39
C ILE A 93 11.83 -12.53 -9.89
N LEU A 94 12.65 -11.49 -10.03
CA LEU A 94 14.07 -11.62 -10.37
C LEU A 94 14.88 -11.70 -9.06
N GLY A 95 15.30 -12.90 -8.70
CA GLY A 95 16.15 -13.17 -7.52
C GLY A 95 15.35 -13.34 -6.22
N ASP A 96 16.07 -13.40 -5.12
CA ASP A 96 15.58 -13.79 -3.79
C ASP A 96 15.11 -12.59 -2.96
N THR A 97 15.05 -11.41 -3.56
CA THR A 97 14.79 -10.16 -2.85
C THR A 97 13.76 -9.30 -3.59
N TRP A 98 12.76 -8.82 -2.86
CA TRP A 98 11.73 -7.92 -3.38
C TRP A 98 11.32 -6.84 -2.38
N LYS A 99 10.63 -5.82 -2.87
CA LYS A 99 10.05 -4.74 -2.08
C LYS A 99 8.56 -4.97 -1.91
N ASN A 100 8.10 -5.06 -0.68
CA ASN A 100 6.68 -5.12 -0.36
C ASN A 100 6.08 -3.72 -0.51
N LYS A 101 5.03 -3.59 -1.29
CA LYS A 101 4.33 -2.32 -1.56
C LYS A 101 3.10 -2.18 -0.69
N ALA A 102 2.12 -3.04 -0.91
CA ALA A 102 0.85 -2.99 -0.24
C ALA A 102 0.21 -4.36 -0.11
N LEU A 103 -0.61 -4.51 0.91
CA LEU A 103 -1.47 -5.65 1.14
C LEU A 103 -2.91 -5.15 1.29
N ALA A 104 -3.82 -5.68 0.48
CA ALA A 104 -5.25 -5.51 0.66
C ALA A 104 -5.82 -6.84 1.13
N LEU A 105 -6.54 -6.81 2.25
CA LEU A 105 -7.18 -7.96 2.88
C LEU A 105 -8.69 -7.76 2.85
N ARG A 106 -9.42 -8.83 2.59
CA ARG A 106 -10.86 -8.91 2.79
C ARG A 106 -11.18 -10.18 3.56
N PHE A 107 -11.98 -10.03 4.61
CA PHE A 107 -12.48 -11.13 5.40
C PHE A 107 -13.99 -11.13 5.34
N ASP A 108 -14.55 -12.32 5.22
CA ASP A 108 -15.97 -12.57 5.40
C ASP A 108 -16.11 -13.49 6.64
N PHE A 109 -16.58 -12.88 7.73
CA PHE A 109 -16.81 -13.58 8.99
C PHE A 109 -18.28 -13.91 9.12
N ALA A 110 -18.59 -15.18 9.38
CA ALA A 110 -19.93 -15.59 9.74
C ALA A 110 -20.43 -14.85 10.99
N ALA A 111 -21.75 -14.76 11.15
CA ALA A 111 -22.35 -14.19 12.34
C ALA A 111 -21.87 -14.93 13.59
N SER A 112 -21.29 -14.22 14.54
CA SER A 112 -20.77 -14.78 15.77
C SER A 112 -20.69 -13.71 16.85
N THR A 113 -21.01 -14.08 18.09
CA THR A 113 -20.85 -13.24 19.27
C THR A 113 -19.42 -13.26 19.81
N ASN A 114 -18.59 -14.16 19.28
CA ASN A 114 -17.21 -14.30 19.70
C ASN A 114 -16.34 -13.17 19.15
N ARG A 115 -15.45 -12.66 19.94
CA ARG A 115 -14.47 -11.66 19.50
C ARG A 115 -13.52 -12.24 18.48
N VAL A 116 -13.13 -11.38 17.54
CA VAL A 116 -12.11 -11.65 16.54
C VAL A 116 -11.06 -10.56 16.62
N ARG A 117 -9.77 -10.95 16.66
CA ARG A 117 -8.65 -10.02 16.54
C ARG A 117 -7.87 -10.35 15.27
N VAL A 118 -7.67 -9.35 14.43
CA VAL A 118 -6.85 -9.47 13.22
C VAL A 118 -5.60 -8.65 13.44
N LEU A 119 -4.46 -9.32 13.49
CA LEU A 119 -3.17 -8.74 13.79
C LEU A 119 -2.20 -9.00 12.63
N LEU A 120 -1.64 -7.93 12.05
CA LEU A 120 -0.59 -8.00 11.04
C LEU A 120 0.68 -7.40 11.61
N LEU A 121 1.72 -8.20 11.69
CA LEU A 121 2.99 -7.78 12.23
C LEU A 121 4.17 -8.29 11.40
N ARG A 122 5.31 -7.60 11.58
CA ARG A 122 6.61 -8.03 11.08
C ARG A 122 7.49 -8.37 12.26
N ALA A 123 8.07 -9.57 12.27
CA ALA A 123 9.13 -9.90 13.20
C ALA A 123 10.40 -9.07 12.87
N ILE A 124 11.04 -8.50 13.88
CA ILE A 124 12.33 -7.79 13.71
C ILE A 124 13.41 -8.79 13.38
N LYS A 125 13.43 -9.92 14.11
CA LYS A 125 14.27 -11.08 13.82
C LYS A 125 13.42 -12.13 13.10
N PRO A 126 13.77 -12.53 11.87
CA PRO A 126 13.03 -13.55 11.13
C PRO A 126 12.90 -14.85 11.93
N GLY A 127 11.78 -15.54 11.73
CA GLY A 127 11.47 -16.78 12.45
C GLY A 127 10.89 -16.57 13.85
N THR A 128 10.82 -15.32 14.36
CA THR A 128 10.19 -15.05 15.65
C THR A 128 8.67 -15.10 15.51
N VAL A 129 8.05 -16.12 16.08
CA VAL A 129 6.59 -16.29 16.06
C VAL A 129 5.97 -15.56 17.23
N TYR A 130 4.93 -14.75 16.95
CA TYR A 130 4.12 -14.15 17.99
C TYR A 130 3.21 -15.20 18.61
N SER A 131 3.38 -15.44 19.89
CA SER A 131 2.59 -16.39 20.66
C SER A 131 2.22 -15.75 21.99
N PRO A 132 1.07 -15.08 22.08
CA PRO A 132 0.54 -14.60 23.35
C PRO A 132 0.12 -15.80 24.22
N GLY A 133 0.08 -15.61 25.52
CA GLY A 133 -0.48 -16.62 26.43
C GLY A 133 -1.95 -16.88 26.14
N SER A 134 -2.44 -18.07 26.47
CA SER A 134 -3.80 -18.54 26.12
C SER A 134 -4.96 -17.72 26.71
N SER A 135 -4.68 -16.83 27.66
CA SER A 135 -5.67 -15.89 28.23
C SER A 135 -5.48 -14.44 27.77
N GLU A 136 -4.46 -14.19 26.95
CA GLU A 136 -4.02 -12.82 26.62
C GLU A 136 -4.14 -12.44 25.14
N GLU A 137 -4.66 -13.34 24.29
CA GLU A 137 -4.66 -13.15 22.84
C GLU A 137 -5.34 -11.85 22.39
N PHE A 138 -6.33 -11.40 23.14
CA PHE A 138 -7.10 -10.20 22.84
C PHE A 138 -6.55 -8.94 23.54
N THR A 139 -5.77 -9.09 24.59
CA THR A 139 -5.27 -7.99 25.41
C THR A 139 -3.77 -7.78 25.32
N ASN A 140 -3.02 -8.80 24.90
CA ASN A 140 -1.57 -8.73 24.80
C ASN A 140 -1.14 -7.77 23.68
N ILE A 141 -0.32 -6.79 24.05
CA ILE A 141 0.30 -5.87 23.08
C ILE A 141 1.63 -6.47 22.66
N PRO A 142 1.86 -6.67 21.35
CA PRO A 142 3.13 -7.20 20.85
C PRO A 142 4.32 -6.35 21.32
N ASP A 143 5.36 -7.00 21.80
CA ASP A 143 6.60 -6.33 22.25
C ASP A 143 7.23 -5.53 21.09
N PRO A 144 7.35 -4.20 21.19
CA PRO A 144 7.89 -3.37 20.11
C PRO A 144 9.38 -3.65 19.82
N ASN A 145 10.10 -4.29 20.73
CA ASN A 145 11.49 -4.72 20.49
C ASN A 145 11.58 -5.99 19.65
N LYS A 146 10.50 -6.75 19.53
CA LYS A 146 10.43 -8.00 18.75
C LYS A 146 9.60 -7.85 17.49
N TYR A 147 8.59 -6.97 17.50
CA TYR A 147 7.63 -6.87 16.43
C TYR A 147 7.34 -5.43 16.03
N HIS A 148 7.16 -5.21 14.73
CA HIS A 148 6.56 -4.00 14.21
C HIS A 148 5.12 -4.30 13.81
N VAL A 149 4.16 -3.64 14.44
CA VAL A 149 2.73 -3.84 14.21
C VAL A 149 2.26 -2.93 13.08
N TYR A 150 1.69 -3.50 12.04
CA TYR A 150 1.07 -2.76 10.93
C TYR A 150 -0.43 -2.58 11.12
N MET A 151 -1.06 -3.55 11.75
CA MET A 151 -2.50 -3.55 11.97
C MET A 151 -2.81 -4.40 13.20
N ASP A 152 -3.69 -3.89 14.06
CA ASP A 152 -4.24 -4.60 15.20
C ASP A 152 -5.69 -4.14 15.39
N ASN A 153 -6.63 -5.02 15.08
CA ASN A 153 -8.05 -4.72 15.14
C ASN A 153 -8.80 -5.83 15.85
N CYS A 154 -9.60 -5.45 16.82
CA CYS A 154 -10.46 -6.35 17.58
C CYS A 154 -11.93 -5.92 17.38
N PHE A 155 -12.81 -6.87 17.10
CA PHE A 155 -14.24 -6.64 16.89
C PHE A 155 -15.06 -7.90 17.16
N THR A 156 -16.39 -7.72 17.26
CA THR A 156 -17.35 -8.82 17.40
C THR A 156 -18.29 -8.81 16.19
N PRO A 157 -18.29 -9.83 15.33
CA PRO A 157 -19.03 -9.79 14.06
C PRO A 157 -20.53 -9.48 14.20
N THR A 158 -21.20 -10.12 15.13
CA THR A 158 -22.67 -9.92 15.32
C THR A 158 -23.02 -8.55 15.90
N LEU A 159 -22.17 -7.96 16.74
CA LEU A 159 -22.39 -6.62 17.27
C LEU A 159 -22.29 -5.56 16.18
N GLU A 160 -21.43 -5.77 15.18
CA GLU A 160 -21.31 -4.84 14.07
C GLU A 160 -22.35 -5.10 12.97
N HIS A 161 -22.66 -6.38 12.71
CA HIS A 161 -23.67 -6.73 11.71
C HIS A 161 -24.33 -8.10 12.01
N PRO A 162 -25.68 -8.17 12.13
CA PRO A 162 -26.39 -9.39 12.54
C PRO A 162 -26.21 -10.61 11.62
N ARG A 163 -25.91 -10.38 10.34
CA ARG A 163 -25.77 -11.43 9.30
C ARG A 163 -24.35 -11.87 9.04
N GLY A 164 -23.38 -11.39 9.83
CA GLY A 164 -21.97 -11.58 9.60
C GLY A 164 -21.31 -10.29 9.12
N LEU A 165 -19.99 -10.29 9.04
CA LEU A 165 -19.20 -9.07 8.89
C LEU A 165 -18.19 -9.16 7.77
N LEU A 166 -18.33 -8.30 6.77
CA LEU A 166 -17.32 -8.11 5.74
C LEU A 166 -16.36 -6.99 6.18
N LYS A 167 -15.11 -7.33 6.46
CA LYS A 167 -14.04 -6.37 6.79
C LYS A 167 -13.01 -6.29 5.68
N SER A 168 -12.59 -5.07 5.39
CA SER A 168 -11.52 -4.81 4.42
C SER A 168 -10.44 -3.95 5.06
N PHE A 169 -9.18 -4.37 4.87
CA PHE A 169 -8.02 -3.65 5.37
C PHE A 169 -7.04 -3.39 4.24
N LYS A 170 -6.35 -2.27 4.29
CA LYS A 170 -5.28 -1.95 3.37
C LYS A 170 -4.07 -1.46 4.14
N VAL A 171 -2.95 -2.12 3.92
CA VAL A 171 -1.68 -1.82 4.58
C VAL A 171 -0.63 -1.45 3.53
N ASN A 172 0.13 -0.40 3.78
CA ASN A 172 1.24 0.03 2.96
C ASN A 172 2.55 -0.26 3.71
N PHE A 173 3.42 -1.06 3.12
CA PHE A 173 4.69 -1.47 3.73
C PHE A 173 5.84 -0.48 3.51
N ARG A 174 5.60 0.63 2.81
CA ARG A 174 6.62 1.66 2.55
C ARG A 174 7.93 1.09 1.98
N ASN A 175 7.83 0.14 1.05
CA ASN A 175 8.95 -0.55 0.42
C ASN A 175 9.80 -1.43 1.37
N LEU A 176 9.18 -2.03 2.36
CA LEU A 176 9.83 -3.04 3.18
C LEU A 176 10.45 -4.13 2.29
N ILE A 177 11.70 -4.43 2.52
CA ILE A 177 12.41 -5.48 1.78
C ILE A 177 12.15 -6.83 2.45
N THR A 178 11.77 -7.82 1.64
CA THR A 178 11.81 -9.23 1.99
C THR A 178 12.96 -9.88 1.22
N GLN A 179 13.69 -10.74 1.88
CA GLN A 179 14.84 -11.45 1.35
C GLN A 179 14.87 -12.87 1.88
N TYR A 180 15.05 -13.81 0.96
CA TYR A 180 15.34 -15.21 1.24
C TYR A 180 16.81 -15.50 0.93
N ASP A 181 17.28 -16.65 1.42
CA ASP A 181 18.55 -17.22 0.96
C ASP A 181 18.45 -17.65 -0.52
N THR A 182 19.59 -17.93 -1.14
CA THR A 182 19.67 -18.31 -2.57
C THR A 182 18.89 -19.60 -2.89
N ALA A 183 18.62 -20.43 -1.89
CA ALA A 183 17.81 -21.65 -2.04
C ALA A 183 16.29 -21.39 -1.85
N ASN A 184 15.89 -20.17 -1.50
CA ASN A 184 14.52 -19.79 -1.14
C ASN A 184 13.92 -20.63 0.00
N THR A 185 14.77 -21.12 0.89
CA THR A 185 14.39 -21.97 2.01
C THR A 185 14.34 -21.23 3.33
N THR A 186 15.22 -20.24 3.52
CA THR A 186 15.34 -19.50 4.77
C THR A 186 15.06 -18.01 4.57
N LEU A 187 14.11 -17.51 5.32
CA LEU A 187 13.79 -16.09 5.33
C LEU A 187 14.83 -15.31 6.15
N GLU A 188 15.60 -14.47 5.48
CA GLU A 188 16.64 -13.64 6.12
C GLU A 188 16.12 -12.29 6.58
N ARG A 189 15.09 -11.76 5.91
CA ARG A 189 14.54 -10.43 6.19
C ARG A 189 13.09 -10.29 5.75
N GLY A 190 12.33 -9.47 6.49
CA GLY A 190 10.98 -9.09 6.08
C GLY A 190 9.92 -10.14 6.40
N ASP A 191 10.04 -10.81 7.55
CA ASP A 191 9.07 -11.77 8.07
C ASP A 191 7.76 -11.07 8.45
N ILE A 192 6.77 -11.17 7.57
CA ILE A 192 5.46 -10.56 7.75
C ILE A 192 4.44 -11.66 7.96
N ARG A 193 3.73 -11.60 9.08
CA ARG A 193 2.74 -12.61 9.45
C ARG A 193 1.40 -11.99 9.77
N LEU A 194 0.36 -12.63 9.30
CA LEU A 194 -1.03 -12.33 9.60
C LEU A 194 -1.53 -13.35 10.62
N TYR A 195 -2.07 -12.86 11.73
CA TYR A 195 -2.70 -13.65 12.77
C TYR A 195 -4.18 -13.31 12.84
N VAL A 196 -5.02 -14.31 12.92
CA VAL A 196 -6.45 -14.15 13.19
C VAL A 196 -6.77 -14.97 14.43
N PHE A 197 -7.07 -14.28 15.53
CA PHE A 197 -7.48 -14.88 16.79
C PHE A 197 -8.99 -14.85 16.89
N ARG A 198 -9.59 -15.92 17.39
CA ARG A 198 -11.03 -16.02 17.67
C ARG A 198 -11.22 -16.52 19.08
N GLU A 199 -12.15 -15.90 19.82
CA GLU A 199 -12.46 -16.23 21.20
C GLU A 199 -13.13 -17.61 21.36
N GLY A 200 -13.61 -18.19 20.30
CA GLY A 200 -14.23 -19.52 20.25
C GLY A 200 -14.98 -19.71 18.94
N GLY A 201 -15.66 -20.84 18.84
CA GLY A 201 -16.44 -21.19 17.66
C GLY A 201 -15.61 -21.89 16.58
N THR A 202 -16.31 -22.71 15.78
CA THR A 202 -15.75 -23.49 14.68
C THR A 202 -16.12 -22.90 13.33
N ASP A 203 -16.80 -21.73 13.31
CA ASP A 203 -17.30 -21.16 12.08
C ASP A 203 -16.12 -20.76 11.17
N PRO A 204 -16.12 -21.24 9.93
CA PRO A 204 -15.09 -20.88 8.99
C PRO A 204 -15.21 -19.39 8.63
N HIS A 205 -14.11 -18.77 8.29
CA HIS A 205 -14.11 -17.46 7.68
C HIS A 205 -13.38 -17.51 6.34
N GLN A 206 -13.86 -16.70 5.40
CA GLN A 206 -13.20 -16.57 4.11
C GLN A 206 -12.24 -15.39 4.14
N MET A 207 -11.08 -15.58 3.57
CA MET A 207 -10.09 -14.53 3.41
C MET A 207 -9.66 -14.43 1.97
N SER A 208 -9.72 -13.23 1.44
CA SER A 208 -9.09 -12.89 0.16
C SER A 208 -8.03 -11.84 0.40
N PHE A 209 -6.89 -11.99 -0.22
CA PHE A 209 -5.88 -10.95 -0.19
C PHE A 209 -5.31 -10.66 -1.57
N GLN A 210 -4.87 -9.43 -1.74
CA GLN A 210 -4.06 -8.99 -2.86
C GLN A 210 -2.77 -8.40 -2.33
N TYR A 211 -1.66 -9.05 -2.62
CA TYR A 211 -0.34 -8.60 -2.22
C TYR A 211 0.38 -7.99 -3.42
N SER A 212 0.88 -6.78 -3.24
CA SER A 212 1.58 -6.03 -4.29
C SER A 212 3.04 -5.91 -3.91
N VAL A 213 3.91 -6.38 -4.78
CA VAL A 213 5.37 -6.38 -4.60
C VAL A 213 6.06 -5.82 -5.84
N GLN A 214 7.34 -5.53 -5.73
CA GLN A 214 8.16 -4.98 -6.80
C GLN A 214 9.56 -5.59 -6.69
N ASN A 215 10.14 -5.96 -7.82
CA ASN A 215 11.53 -6.38 -7.89
C ASN A 215 12.46 -5.28 -7.32
N LYS A 216 13.55 -5.70 -6.70
CA LYS A 216 14.52 -4.77 -6.13
C LYS A 216 15.46 -4.24 -7.21
#